data_128c101c993ce16c05fd8fe5c346aa91
#
_entry.id   128c101c993ce16c05fd8fe5c346aa91
#
_cell.length_a   1.000
_cell.length_b   1.000
_cell.length_c   1.000
_cell.angle_alpha   90.00
_cell.angle_beta   90.00
_cell.angle_gamma   90.00
#
_symmetry.space_group_name_H-M   'P 1'
#
loop_
_entity.id
_entity.type
_entity.pdbx_description
1 polymer ?
#
loop_
_entity_poly.entity_id
_entity_poly.type
_entity_poly.pdbx_seq_one_letter_code
_entity_poly.pdbx_strand_id
1 'polypeptide(L)'
;MVFQPGVNEDLAATAIWGTQQANLAGQGKFDGVTSWWYGKGPGVDRSGDVLRHANLAGTAEHGGVVALFGDDHSCKSSTVPHQSEHVMMGCGIPIFYPTSVQHILDLGIHAVAMSRFAGVWTSMKLVSEIVETSASVHVDEDRVIPVLPKDVKFPDDGVNIRWPDHGIQQEERLYKYRLPAVLAYARANQLNKVTWSCENARIGIVASGKGYLDTIEALRILGIDNDIAEQIGLKVYQVGLIWPLEPQGLHEFAEGLKELIVVEEKRPILESQIKDELYSLPDHQRPHIIGK
;
A
#
# COMPACT_ATOMS: atom_id res chain seq x y z
N MET A 1 13.10 15.78 14.17
CA MET A 1 12.36 15.89 12.89
C MET A 1 12.61 17.26 12.29
N VAL A 2 12.90 17.35 11.00
CA VAL A 2 13.09 18.61 10.27
C VAL A 2 11.94 18.72 9.26
N PHE A 3 11.18 19.81 9.33
CA PHE A 3 10.17 20.14 8.33
C PHE A 3 10.76 21.16 7.36
N GLN A 4 10.73 20.86 6.07
CA GLN A 4 11.27 21.73 5.03
C GLN A 4 10.19 21.96 3.96
N PRO A 5 9.58 23.15 3.89
CA PRO A 5 8.66 23.48 2.82
C PRO A 5 9.36 23.45 1.47
N GLY A 6 8.78 22.71 0.51
CA GLY A 6 9.22 22.74 -0.88
C GLY A 6 8.60 23.94 -1.62
N VAL A 7 9.28 24.45 -2.64
CA VAL A 7 8.71 25.46 -3.55
C VAL A 7 7.56 24.86 -4.36
N ASN A 8 7.69 23.58 -4.67
CA ASN A 8 6.65 22.76 -5.30
C ASN A 8 6.92 21.27 -4.98
N GLU A 9 6.00 20.40 -5.40
CA GLU A 9 5.96 18.99 -5.00
C GLU A 9 7.10 18.17 -5.64
N ASP A 10 7.49 18.44 -6.88
CA ASP A 10 8.57 17.72 -7.55
C ASP A 10 9.96 18.11 -7.02
N LEU A 11 10.19 19.36 -6.68
CA LEU A 11 11.40 19.80 -5.99
C LEU A 11 11.48 19.21 -4.58
N ALA A 12 10.36 19.12 -3.86
CA ALA A 12 10.29 18.45 -2.56
C ALA A 12 10.66 16.96 -2.69
N ALA A 13 10.09 16.25 -3.67
CA ALA A 13 10.41 14.84 -3.93
C ALA A 13 11.88 14.66 -4.34
N THR A 14 12.44 15.59 -5.13
CA THR A 14 13.87 15.59 -5.51
C THR A 14 14.77 15.76 -4.28
N ALA A 15 14.41 16.67 -3.36
CA ALA A 15 15.17 16.87 -2.12
C ALA A 15 15.13 15.61 -1.24
N ILE A 16 13.98 14.94 -1.15
CA ILE A 16 13.85 13.68 -0.43
C ILE A 16 14.65 12.56 -1.08
N TRP A 17 14.64 12.44 -2.39
CA TRP A 17 15.51 11.50 -3.10
C TRP A 17 16.99 11.77 -2.78
N GLY A 18 17.41 13.03 -2.73
CA GLY A 18 18.76 13.43 -2.30
C GLY A 18 19.13 12.90 -0.91
N THR A 19 18.19 12.81 0.04
CA THR A 19 18.46 12.24 1.38
C THR A 19 18.86 10.76 1.32
N GLN A 20 18.35 10.01 0.34
CA GLN A 20 18.69 8.60 0.15
C GLN A 20 20.06 8.42 -0.53
N GLN A 21 20.57 9.44 -1.18
CA GLN A 21 21.87 9.43 -1.86
C GLN A 21 23.02 9.93 -0.97
N ALA A 22 22.73 10.53 0.17
CA ALA A 22 23.69 11.25 1.00
C ALA A 22 24.93 10.42 1.39
N ASN A 23 24.78 9.09 1.54
CA ASN A 23 25.87 8.19 1.92
C ASN A 23 26.64 7.59 0.74
N LEU A 24 26.16 7.74 -0.51
CA LEU A 24 26.82 7.15 -1.68
C LEU A 24 28.22 7.74 -1.93
N ALA A 25 28.43 9.02 -1.58
CA ALA A 25 29.70 9.69 -1.70
C ALA A 25 30.53 9.72 -0.38
N GLY A 26 30.08 8.99 0.65
CA GLY A 26 30.72 8.96 1.97
C GLY A 26 30.63 10.26 2.77
N GLN A 27 29.73 11.17 2.41
CA GLN A 27 29.56 12.48 3.04
C GLN A 27 28.37 12.56 4.00
N GLY A 28 27.64 11.46 4.20
CA GLY A 28 26.50 11.40 5.10
C GLY A 28 26.92 11.63 6.56
N LYS A 29 26.14 12.46 7.29
CA LYS A 29 26.33 12.69 8.72
C LYS A 29 25.62 11.66 9.59
N PHE A 30 24.71 10.88 9.01
CA PHE A 30 23.90 9.86 9.64
C PHE A 30 23.97 8.58 8.84
N ASP A 31 23.74 7.43 9.47
CA ASP A 31 23.73 6.12 8.81
C ASP A 31 22.62 6.00 7.75
N GLY A 32 21.52 6.75 7.94
CA GLY A 32 20.42 6.88 7.01
C GLY A 32 19.41 7.95 7.43
N VAL A 33 18.56 8.33 6.52
CA VAL A 33 17.50 9.33 6.75
C VAL A 33 16.16 8.74 6.39
N THR A 34 15.23 8.73 7.35
CA THR A 34 13.82 8.46 7.06
C THR A 34 13.14 9.76 6.64
N SER A 35 12.52 9.75 5.48
CA SER A 35 11.90 10.94 4.90
C SER A 35 10.44 10.72 4.55
N TRP A 36 9.66 11.79 4.67
CA TRP A 36 8.24 11.80 4.33
C TRP A 36 8.00 12.92 3.31
N TRP A 37 7.39 12.55 2.19
CA TRP A 37 6.85 13.48 1.20
C TRP A 37 5.34 13.55 1.34
N TYR A 38 4.74 14.72 1.12
CA TYR A 38 3.30 14.79 1.01
C TYR A 38 2.87 15.76 -0.09
N GLY A 39 1.78 15.41 -0.75
CA GLY A 39 1.15 16.21 -1.78
C GLY A 39 -0.24 15.68 -2.09
N LYS A 40 -1.11 16.52 -2.66
CA LYS A 40 -2.38 16.04 -3.18
C LYS A 40 -2.25 15.59 -4.65
N GLY A 41 -3.34 15.10 -5.26
CA GLY A 41 -3.35 14.55 -6.62
C GLY A 41 -2.56 15.34 -7.67
N PRO A 42 -2.79 16.67 -7.85
CA PRO A 42 -1.99 17.48 -8.78
C PRO A 42 -0.49 17.49 -8.47
N GLY A 43 -0.12 17.40 -7.19
CA GLY A 43 1.29 17.29 -6.77
C GLY A 43 1.88 15.94 -7.13
N VAL A 44 1.12 14.86 -7.05
CA VAL A 44 1.52 13.53 -7.54
C VAL A 44 1.73 13.55 -9.04
N ASP A 45 0.77 14.11 -9.80
CA ASP A 45 0.85 14.18 -11.26
C ASP A 45 2.11 14.88 -11.74
N ARG A 46 2.43 16.05 -11.17
CA ARG A 46 3.64 16.79 -11.55
C ARG A 46 4.95 16.15 -11.08
N SER A 47 4.90 15.31 -10.04
CA SER A 47 6.08 14.63 -9.47
C SER A 47 6.33 13.26 -10.08
N GLY A 48 5.53 12.80 -11.03
CA GLY A 48 5.58 11.44 -11.58
C GLY A 48 6.97 11.02 -12.09
N ASP A 49 7.69 11.92 -12.74
CA ASP A 49 9.05 11.64 -13.23
C ASP A 49 10.04 11.41 -12.08
N VAL A 50 10.10 12.32 -11.13
CA VAL A 50 11.02 12.19 -9.99
C VAL A 50 10.65 11.01 -9.09
N LEU A 51 9.37 10.74 -8.88
CA LEU A 51 8.91 9.57 -8.10
C LEU A 51 9.37 8.27 -8.74
N ARG A 52 9.27 8.16 -10.07
CA ARG A 52 9.75 7.01 -10.84
C ARG A 52 11.27 6.82 -10.70
N HIS A 53 12.04 7.87 -10.94
CA HIS A 53 13.50 7.83 -10.83
C HIS A 53 13.95 7.48 -9.41
N ALA A 54 13.37 8.11 -8.41
CA ALA A 54 13.72 7.89 -7.02
C ALA A 54 13.40 6.46 -6.56
N ASN A 55 12.25 5.89 -6.95
CA ASN A 55 11.92 4.53 -6.61
C ASN A 55 12.77 3.49 -7.37
N LEU A 56 13.06 3.72 -8.65
CA LEU A 56 13.99 2.87 -9.40
C LEU A 56 15.38 2.87 -8.77
N ALA A 57 15.88 4.02 -8.36
CA ALA A 57 17.15 4.11 -7.64
C ALA A 57 17.10 3.37 -6.29
N GLY A 58 15.99 3.49 -5.55
CA GLY A 58 15.77 2.84 -4.26
C GLY A 58 16.09 3.72 -3.06
N THR A 59 16.10 3.12 -1.86
CA THR A 59 16.40 3.79 -0.59
C THR A 59 17.74 3.38 0.00
N ALA A 60 18.30 4.22 0.87
CA ALA A 60 19.49 3.86 1.64
C ALA A 60 19.19 2.70 2.62
N GLU A 61 20.20 1.91 2.97
CA GLU A 61 20.06 0.74 3.85
C GLU A 61 19.41 1.06 5.19
N HIS A 62 19.80 2.16 5.81
CA HIS A 62 19.21 2.65 7.06
C HIS A 62 18.27 3.85 6.84
N GLY A 63 17.90 4.09 5.58
CA GLY A 63 16.96 5.13 5.18
C GLY A 63 15.51 4.66 5.17
N GLY A 64 14.74 5.22 4.28
CA GLY A 64 13.35 4.87 4.01
C GLY A 64 12.53 6.10 3.63
N VAL A 65 11.58 5.92 2.73
CA VAL A 65 10.73 7.02 2.26
C VAL A 65 9.28 6.60 2.20
N VAL A 66 8.41 7.48 2.72
CA VAL A 66 6.96 7.33 2.61
C VAL A 66 6.38 8.54 1.89
N ALA A 67 5.67 8.34 0.79
CA ALA A 67 4.94 9.36 0.09
C ALA A 67 3.47 9.36 0.51
N LEU A 68 3.04 10.42 1.18
CA LEU A 68 1.65 10.64 1.56
C LEU A 68 0.93 11.37 0.42
N PHE A 69 -0.04 10.74 -0.23
CA PHE A 69 -0.79 11.40 -1.27
C PHE A 69 -2.26 11.57 -0.88
N GLY A 70 -2.68 12.84 -0.87
CA GLY A 70 -4.05 13.24 -0.57
C GLY A 70 -4.91 13.18 -1.81
N ASP A 71 -5.73 12.15 -1.95
CA ASP A 71 -6.69 12.05 -3.04
C ASP A 71 -8.00 12.75 -2.71
N ASP A 72 -8.50 13.49 -3.68
CA ASP A 72 -9.73 14.25 -3.60
C ASP A 72 -10.72 13.76 -4.65
N HIS A 73 -11.39 12.65 -4.33
CA HIS A 73 -12.28 11.95 -5.25
C HIS A 73 -13.50 12.79 -5.70
N SER A 74 -13.94 13.70 -4.87
CA SER A 74 -15.11 14.56 -5.08
C SER A 74 -14.77 16.01 -5.40
N CYS A 75 -13.50 16.32 -5.62
CA CYS A 75 -12.94 17.66 -5.88
C CYS A 75 -13.39 18.74 -4.88
N LYS A 76 -13.36 18.40 -3.58
CA LYS A 76 -13.67 19.36 -2.50
C LYS A 76 -12.65 20.50 -2.42
N SER A 77 -11.38 20.22 -2.69
CA SER A 77 -10.27 21.18 -2.64
C SER A 77 -9.41 21.22 -3.91
N SER A 78 -9.64 20.35 -4.87
CA SER A 78 -8.97 20.30 -6.16
C SER A 78 -9.89 20.83 -7.27
N THR A 79 -9.32 21.30 -8.38
CA THR A 79 -10.09 21.79 -9.52
C THR A 79 -10.85 20.65 -10.23
N VAL A 80 -10.29 19.45 -10.20
CA VAL A 80 -10.87 18.22 -10.78
C VAL A 80 -10.71 17.06 -9.81
N PRO A 81 -11.60 16.04 -9.91
CA PRO A 81 -11.46 14.81 -9.10
C PRO A 81 -10.16 14.09 -9.42
N HIS A 82 -9.47 13.58 -8.39
CA HIS A 82 -8.24 12.83 -8.53
C HIS A 82 -8.37 11.38 -8.07
N GLN A 83 -7.53 10.54 -8.67
CA GLN A 83 -7.26 9.16 -8.26
C GLN A 83 -5.80 8.85 -8.63
N SER A 84 -4.91 8.96 -7.65
CA SER A 84 -3.45 8.98 -7.86
C SER A 84 -2.79 7.60 -7.81
N GLU A 85 -3.52 6.54 -7.41
CA GLU A 85 -2.96 5.19 -7.31
C GLU A 85 -2.30 4.72 -8.61
N HIS A 86 -2.91 5.01 -9.77
CA HIS A 86 -2.36 4.59 -11.06
C HIS A 86 -0.99 5.22 -11.36
N VAL A 87 -0.73 6.44 -10.87
CA VAL A 87 0.59 7.09 -11.00
C VAL A 87 1.59 6.38 -10.10
N MET A 88 1.23 6.10 -8.84
CA MET A 88 2.10 5.37 -7.90
C MET A 88 2.41 3.96 -8.39
N MET A 89 1.41 3.22 -8.88
CA MET A 89 1.59 1.91 -9.52
C MET A 89 2.53 2.00 -10.73
N GLY A 90 2.33 3.00 -11.60
CA GLY A 90 3.18 3.25 -12.75
C GLY A 90 4.63 3.59 -12.38
N CYS A 91 4.88 4.11 -11.17
CA CYS A 91 6.21 4.35 -10.61
C CYS A 91 6.75 3.13 -9.84
N GLY A 92 5.99 2.05 -9.70
CA GLY A 92 6.38 0.86 -8.96
C GLY A 92 6.42 1.07 -7.43
N ILE A 93 5.67 2.06 -6.91
CA ILE A 93 5.66 2.42 -5.49
C ILE A 93 4.50 1.72 -4.77
N PRO A 94 4.76 0.85 -3.78
CA PRO A 94 3.71 0.19 -2.98
C PRO A 94 2.76 1.18 -2.31
N ILE A 95 1.48 0.82 -2.24
CA ILE A 95 0.41 1.72 -1.79
C ILE A 95 -0.32 1.13 -0.60
N PHE A 96 -0.23 1.81 0.53
CA PHE A 96 -1.05 1.57 1.71
C PHE A 96 -2.34 2.39 1.65
N TYR A 97 -3.46 1.83 2.13
CA TYR A 97 -4.71 2.58 2.25
C TYR A 97 -5.34 2.34 3.63
N PRO A 98 -5.12 3.26 4.58
CA PRO A 98 -5.66 3.15 5.93
C PRO A 98 -7.17 3.34 5.97
N THR A 99 -7.82 2.73 6.96
CA THR A 99 -9.27 2.84 7.20
C THR A 99 -9.64 3.89 8.24
N SER A 100 -8.68 4.29 9.11
CA SER A 100 -8.96 5.18 10.23
C SER A 100 -7.70 5.93 10.66
N VAL A 101 -7.85 6.91 11.55
CA VAL A 101 -6.71 7.65 12.15
C VAL A 101 -5.73 6.69 12.85
N GLN A 102 -6.25 5.71 13.62
CA GLN A 102 -5.39 4.69 14.23
C GLN A 102 -4.63 3.89 13.17
N HIS A 103 -5.32 3.50 12.08
CA HIS A 103 -4.70 2.70 11.03
C HIS A 103 -3.64 3.50 10.23
N ILE A 104 -3.75 4.86 10.18
CA ILE A 104 -2.67 5.71 9.63
C ILE A 104 -1.39 5.53 10.44
N LEU A 105 -1.48 5.54 11.78
CA LEU A 105 -0.31 5.36 12.66
C LEU A 105 0.29 3.96 12.49
N ASP A 106 -0.56 2.93 12.53
CA ASP A 106 -0.14 1.53 12.45
C ASP A 106 0.52 1.22 11.09
N LEU A 107 -0.13 1.57 9.99
CA LEU A 107 0.42 1.40 8.64
C LEU A 107 1.62 2.32 8.36
N GLY A 108 1.71 3.47 9.01
CA GLY A 108 2.85 4.38 8.90
C GLY A 108 4.15 3.74 9.38
N ILE A 109 4.10 2.97 10.48
CA ILE A 109 5.24 2.20 10.99
C ILE A 109 5.62 1.11 9.97
N HIS A 110 4.63 0.37 9.46
CA HIS A 110 4.86 -0.65 8.42
C HIS A 110 5.41 -0.04 7.13
N ALA A 111 4.94 1.14 6.70
CA ALA A 111 5.40 1.79 5.48
C ALA A 111 6.89 2.15 5.55
N VAL A 112 7.35 2.68 6.69
CA VAL A 112 8.78 2.96 6.92
C VAL A 112 9.59 1.68 6.97
N ALA A 113 9.13 0.67 7.71
CA ALA A 113 9.83 -0.60 7.86
C ALA A 113 9.92 -1.37 6.52
N MET A 114 8.83 -1.40 5.74
CA MET A 114 8.81 -1.98 4.40
C MET A 114 9.75 -1.25 3.44
N SER A 115 9.72 0.09 3.45
CA SER A 115 10.61 0.91 2.61
C SER A 115 12.08 0.58 2.85
N ARG A 116 12.48 0.47 4.11
CA ARG A 116 13.84 0.11 4.51
C ARG A 116 14.18 -1.33 4.14
N PHE A 117 13.29 -2.28 4.43
CA PHE A 117 13.50 -3.70 4.19
C PHE A 117 13.61 -4.03 2.70
N ALA A 118 12.71 -3.50 1.89
CA ALA A 118 12.64 -3.82 0.47
C ALA A 118 13.44 -2.87 -0.44
N GLY A 119 13.96 -1.77 0.10
CA GLY A 119 14.72 -0.78 -0.68
C GLY A 119 13.86 0.05 -1.65
N VAL A 120 12.56 0.22 -1.37
CA VAL A 120 11.59 0.95 -2.20
C VAL A 120 11.08 2.20 -1.50
N TRP A 121 10.64 3.20 -2.24
CA TRP A 121 9.69 4.15 -1.70
C TRP A 121 8.36 3.42 -1.42
N THR A 122 7.69 3.78 -0.36
CA THR A 122 6.31 3.37 -0.10
C THR A 122 5.39 4.57 -0.19
N SER A 123 4.10 4.34 -0.34
CA SER A 123 3.13 5.42 -0.34
C SER A 123 1.89 5.09 0.48
N MET A 124 1.19 6.12 0.91
CA MET A 124 -0.06 5.97 1.65
C MET A 124 -1.11 6.89 1.05
N LYS A 125 -2.22 6.30 0.62
CA LYS A 125 -3.40 7.02 0.15
C LYS A 125 -4.14 7.60 1.33
N LEU A 126 -4.39 8.90 1.28
CA LEU A 126 -5.13 9.65 2.29
C LEU A 126 -6.30 10.36 1.62
N VAL A 127 -7.51 10.10 2.10
CA VAL A 127 -8.72 10.77 1.64
C VAL A 127 -9.28 11.67 2.73
N SER A 128 -9.98 12.74 2.36
CA SER A 128 -10.50 13.74 3.31
C SER A 128 -11.37 13.11 4.39
N GLU A 129 -12.16 12.12 4.03
CA GLU A 129 -13.05 11.40 4.97
C GLU A 129 -12.31 10.72 6.12
N ILE A 130 -11.02 10.45 5.96
CA ILE A 130 -10.17 9.85 7.00
C ILE A 130 -9.32 10.91 7.69
N VAL A 131 -8.66 11.79 6.93
CA VAL A 131 -7.66 12.73 7.51
C VAL A 131 -8.29 13.96 8.16
N GLU A 132 -9.53 14.30 7.83
CA GLU A 132 -10.29 15.38 8.50
C GLU A 132 -11.05 14.85 9.73
N THR A 133 -10.95 13.56 10.04
CA THR A 133 -11.59 12.94 11.19
C THR A 133 -10.71 13.10 12.43
N SER A 134 -11.35 13.38 13.56
CA SER A 134 -10.71 13.35 14.88
C SER A 134 -11.12 12.09 15.63
N ALA A 135 -10.15 11.40 16.18
CA ALA A 135 -10.37 10.19 16.96
C ALA A 135 -9.37 10.05 18.09
N SER A 136 -9.77 9.37 19.17
CA SER A 136 -8.81 8.89 20.16
C SER A 136 -8.02 7.74 19.58
N VAL A 137 -6.71 7.78 19.75
CA VAL A 137 -5.79 6.74 19.29
C VAL A 137 -4.99 6.15 20.43
N HIS A 138 -4.64 4.88 20.32
CA HIS A 138 -3.71 4.24 21.24
C HIS A 138 -2.29 4.41 20.69
N VAL A 139 -1.44 5.09 21.47
CA VAL A 139 -0.03 5.28 21.14
C VAL A 139 0.79 4.46 22.13
N ASP A 140 1.48 3.46 21.61
CA ASP A 140 2.32 2.55 22.39
C ASP A 140 3.46 2.08 21.47
N GLU A 141 4.70 2.04 21.99
CA GLU A 141 5.87 1.65 21.22
C GLU A 141 5.85 0.17 20.79
N ASP A 142 5.17 -0.67 21.57
CA ASP A 142 5.04 -2.11 21.30
C ASP A 142 3.77 -2.48 20.52
N ARG A 143 2.93 -1.50 20.18
CA ARG A 143 1.67 -1.76 19.47
C ARG A 143 1.85 -2.36 18.08
N VAL A 144 2.86 -1.91 17.34
CA VAL A 144 3.18 -2.40 16.01
C VAL A 144 4.65 -2.79 15.96
N ILE A 145 4.90 -4.07 15.92
CA ILE A 145 6.27 -4.62 15.81
C ILE A 145 6.42 -5.25 14.42
N PRO A 146 7.09 -4.59 13.47
CA PRO A 146 7.28 -5.12 12.14
C PRO A 146 8.08 -6.42 12.13
N VAL A 147 7.55 -7.45 11.49
CA VAL A 147 8.22 -8.73 11.28
C VAL A 147 8.94 -8.68 9.94
N LEU A 148 10.26 -8.89 9.95
CA LEU A 148 11.05 -8.98 8.73
C LEU A 148 11.09 -10.44 8.26
N PRO A 149 10.54 -10.77 7.07
CA PRO A 149 10.55 -12.14 6.56
C PRO A 149 11.98 -12.60 6.26
N LYS A 150 12.29 -13.88 6.53
CA LYS A 150 13.63 -14.48 6.38
C LYS A 150 13.77 -15.30 5.10
N ASP A 151 12.67 -15.57 4.42
CA ASP A 151 12.56 -16.41 3.22
C ASP A 151 12.70 -15.62 1.91
N VAL A 152 13.06 -14.34 2.00
CA VAL A 152 13.27 -13.47 0.84
C VAL A 152 14.68 -13.62 0.30
N LYS A 153 14.80 -13.88 -1.00
CA LYS A 153 16.09 -13.92 -1.69
C LYS A 153 16.47 -12.55 -2.19
N PHE A 154 17.48 -11.96 -1.60
CA PHE A 154 18.11 -10.75 -2.09
C PHE A 154 19.33 -11.10 -2.95
N PRO A 155 19.72 -10.21 -3.90
CA PRO A 155 21.00 -10.36 -4.59
C PRO A 155 22.16 -10.12 -3.61
N ASP A 156 23.34 -10.69 -3.89
CA ASP A 156 24.53 -10.61 -3.02
C ASP A 156 24.92 -9.16 -2.71
N ASP A 157 24.68 -8.26 -3.65
CA ASP A 157 24.93 -6.84 -3.53
C ASP A 157 23.78 -6.03 -2.93
N GLY A 158 22.69 -6.70 -2.46
CA GLY A 158 21.53 -6.11 -1.77
C GLY A 158 20.55 -5.38 -2.69
N VAL A 159 19.59 -4.68 -2.09
CA VAL A 159 18.49 -4.00 -2.81
C VAL A 159 18.51 -2.48 -2.70
N ASN A 160 19.41 -1.93 -1.91
CA ASN A 160 19.46 -0.51 -1.62
C ASN A 160 20.06 0.31 -2.77
N ILE A 161 19.90 1.62 -2.72
CA ILE A 161 20.47 2.57 -3.68
C ILE A 161 21.99 2.43 -3.78
N ARG A 162 22.53 2.49 -4.98
CA ARG A 162 23.98 2.29 -5.23
C ARG A 162 24.46 2.94 -6.51
N TRP A 163 25.77 3.02 -6.64
CA TRP A 163 26.51 3.23 -7.88
C TRP A 163 27.14 1.90 -8.31
N PRO A 164 27.22 1.56 -9.59
CA PRO A 164 26.81 2.35 -10.78
C PRO A 164 25.57 1.79 -11.50
N ASP A 165 24.53 1.33 -10.80
CA ASP A 165 23.35 0.77 -11.45
C ASP A 165 22.77 1.74 -12.51
N HIS A 166 22.60 1.26 -13.74
CA HIS A 166 21.90 1.96 -14.80
C HIS A 166 20.39 1.70 -14.75
N GLY A 167 19.56 2.49 -15.45
CA GLY A 167 18.11 2.43 -15.41
C GLY A 167 17.52 1.02 -15.59
N ILE A 168 18.03 0.23 -16.56
CA ILE A 168 17.57 -1.16 -16.79
C ILE A 168 17.91 -2.07 -15.59
N GLN A 169 19.08 -1.91 -14.99
CA GLN A 169 19.47 -2.68 -13.81
C GLN A 169 18.64 -2.29 -12.57
N GLN A 170 18.31 -1.00 -12.43
CA GLN A 170 17.43 -0.51 -11.38
C GLN A 170 16.01 -1.09 -11.54
N GLU A 171 15.50 -1.15 -12.77
CA GLU A 171 14.21 -1.74 -13.10
C GLU A 171 14.19 -3.25 -12.81
N GLU A 172 15.23 -3.99 -13.25
CA GLU A 172 15.37 -5.41 -12.93
C GLU A 172 15.37 -5.64 -11.42
N ARG A 173 16.11 -4.81 -10.66
CA ARG A 173 16.16 -4.89 -9.20
C ARG A 173 14.81 -4.62 -8.55
N LEU A 174 14.03 -3.67 -9.07
CA LEU A 174 12.69 -3.38 -8.60
C LEU A 174 11.77 -4.59 -8.77
N TYR A 175 11.65 -5.12 -9.98
CA TYR A 175 10.68 -6.17 -10.29
C TYR A 175 11.12 -7.56 -9.81
N LYS A 176 12.41 -7.86 -9.85
CA LYS A 176 12.91 -9.20 -9.52
C LYS A 176 13.14 -9.42 -8.03
N TYR A 177 13.44 -8.36 -7.27
CA TYR A 177 13.83 -8.49 -5.87
C TYR A 177 13.01 -7.61 -4.93
N ARG A 178 12.83 -6.33 -5.22
CA ARG A 178 12.20 -5.39 -4.31
C ARG A 178 10.69 -5.63 -4.16
N LEU A 179 9.95 -5.74 -5.26
CA LEU A 179 8.49 -6.00 -5.20
C LEU A 179 8.17 -7.40 -4.62
N PRO A 180 8.90 -8.48 -4.94
CA PRO A 180 8.77 -9.74 -4.21
C PRO A 180 9.01 -9.62 -2.69
N ALA A 181 9.99 -8.80 -2.27
CA ALA A 181 10.23 -8.53 -0.86
C ALA A 181 9.06 -7.77 -0.21
N VAL A 182 8.45 -6.83 -0.93
CA VAL A 182 7.23 -6.12 -0.49
C VAL A 182 6.09 -7.10 -0.24
N LEU A 183 5.84 -8.05 -1.15
CA LEU A 183 4.79 -9.07 -1.00
C LEU A 183 5.06 -9.99 0.20
N ALA A 184 6.30 -10.45 0.36
CA ALA A 184 6.70 -11.26 1.51
C ALA A 184 6.52 -10.49 2.84
N TYR A 185 6.88 -9.21 2.86
CA TYR A 185 6.67 -8.34 4.01
C TYR A 185 5.17 -8.18 4.34
N ALA A 186 4.35 -7.95 3.31
CA ALA A 186 2.90 -7.81 3.47
C ALA A 186 2.27 -9.06 4.09
N ARG A 187 2.66 -10.24 3.63
CA ARG A 187 2.21 -11.53 4.16
C ARG A 187 2.67 -11.75 5.61
N ALA A 188 3.95 -11.55 5.89
CA ALA A 188 4.52 -11.75 7.23
C ALA A 188 3.88 -10.85 8.29
N ASN A 189 3.40 -9.67 7.90
CA ASN A 189 2.79 -8.69 8.79
C ASN A 189 1.25 -8.64 8.69
N GLN A 190 0.64 -9.53 7.91
CA GLN A 190 -0.81 -9.60 7.72
C GLN A 190 -1.44 -8.22 7.41
N LEU A 191 -0.78 -7.48 6.49
CA LEU A 191 -1.27 -6.15 6.08
C LEU A 191 -2.64 -6.23 5.40
N ASN A 192 -2.93 -7.38 4.81
CA ASN A 192 -4.23 -7.76 4.28
C ASN A 192 -4.74 -8.94 5.12
N LYS A 193 -5.98 -8.88 5.61
CA LYS A 193 -6.47 -9.87 6.58
C LYS A 193 -7.97 -10.11 6.48
N VAL A 194 -8.38 -11.33 6.81
CA VAL A 194 -9.77 -11.67 7.05
C VAL A 194 -10.22 -11.02 8.36
N THR A 195 -11.24 -10.18 8.30
CA THR A 195 -11.78 -9.49 9.48
C THR A 195 -13.09 -10.12 9.96
N TRP A 196 -13.85 -10.69 9.04
CA TRP A 196 -15.00 -11.54 9.34
C TRP A 196 -14.74 -12.90 8.71
N SER A 197 -14.62 -13.94 9.54
CA SER A 197 -14.38 -15.32 9.11
C SER A 197 -15.69 -16.09 9.02
N CYS A 198 -15.74 -17.06 8.12
CA CYS A 198 -16.84 -18.01 7.97
C CYS A 198 -16.28 -19.32 7.44
N GLU A 199 -16.55 -20.43 8.12
CA GLU A 199 -16.01 -21.76 7.76
C GLU A 199 -16.50 -22.24 6.39
N ASN A 200 -17.80 -22.03 6.12
CA ASN A 200 -18.44 -22.46 4.87
C ASN A 200 -18.81 -21.27 3.97
N ALA A 201 -17.89 -20.33 3.81
CA ALA A 201 -18.11 -19.13 3.06
C ALA A 201 -18.40 -19.39 1.58
N ARG A 202 -19.40 -18.71 1.04
CA ARG A 202 -19.77 -18.70 -0.37
C ARG A 202 -19.67 -17.31 -0.98
N ILE A 203 -19.75 -16.29 -0.14
CA ILE A 203 -19.70 -14.88 -0.53
C ILE A 203 -18.50 -14.25 0.18
N GLY A 204 -17.62 -13.62 -0.59
CA GLY A 204 -16.52 -12.83 -0.06
C GLY A 204 -16.71 -11.35 -0.39
N ILE A 205 -16.39 -10.47 0.54
CA ILE A 205 -16.25 -9.03 0.27
C ILE A 205 -14.81 -8.63 0.47
N VAL A 206 -14.21 -8.00 -0.53
CA VAL A 206 -12.87 -7.40 -0.45
C VAL A 206 -13.02 -5.89 -0.49
N ALA A 207 -12.45 -5.22 0.50
CA ALA A 207 -12.53 -3.76 0.60
C ALA A 207 -11.27 -3.16 1.24
N SER A 208 -11.02 -1.88 0.98
CA SER A 208 -9.87 -1.13 1.51
C SER A 208 -10.28 0.28 1.95
N GLY A 209 -9.47 0.86 2.82
CA GLY A 209 -9.61 2.26 3.24
C GLY A 209 -11.04 2.62 3.69
N LYS A 210 -11.56 3.73 3.17
CA LYS A 210 -12.95 4.17 3.45
C LYS A 210 -13.97 3.14 2.98
N GLY A 211 -13.79 2.51 1.82
CA GLY A 211 -14.73 1.50 1.29
C GLY A 211 -14.91 0.31 2.24
N TYR A 212 -13.89 -0.05 3.01
CA TYR A 212 -14.01 -1.07 4.05
C TYR A 212 -14.94 -0.61 5.19
N LEU A 213 -14.79 0.62 5.68
CA LEU A 213 -15.67 1.15 6.72
C LEU A 213 -17.13 1.26 6.25
N ASP A 214 -17.34 1.73 5.01
CA ASP A 214 -18.66 1.80 4.40
C ASP A 214 -19.30 0.41 4.26
N THR A 215 -18.50 -0.61 3.93
CA THR A 215 -18.96 -2.01 3.86
C THR A 215 -19.43 -2.50 5.24
N ILE A 216 -18.62 -2.31 6.28
CA ILE A 216 -18.98 -2.74 7.64
C ILE A 216 -20.24 -2.01 8.11
N GLU A 217 -20.36 -0.70 7.84
CA GLU A 217 -21.55 0.06 8.21
C GLU A 217 -22.79 -0.39 7.41
N ALA A 218 -22.65 -0.70 6.13
CA ALA A 218 -23.75 -1.23 5.33
C ALA A 218 -24.23 -2.59 5.87
N LEU A 219 -23.31 -3.49 6.24
CA LEU A 219 -23.67 -4.77 6.87
C LEU A 219 -24.41 -4.55 8.20
N ARG A 220 -23.93 -3.61 9.02
CA ARG A 220 -24.60 -3.23 10.28
C ARG A 220 -26.02 -2.70 10.05
N ILE A 221 -26.23 -1.83 9.05
CA ILE A 221 -27.56 -1.28 8.69
C ILE A 221 -28.50 -2.39 8.20
N LEU A 222 -27.98 -3.38 7.48
CA LEU A 222 -28.73 -4.54 7.04
C LEU A 222 -29.04 -5.54 8.17
N GLY A 223 -28.54 -5.28 9.38
CA GLY A 223 -28.68 -6.18 10.52
C GLY A 223 -27.80 -7.42 10.43
N ILE A 224 -26.77 -7.40 9.59
CA ILE A 224 -25.83 -8.52 9.45
C ILE A 224 -24.69 -8.30 10.44
N ASP A 225 -24.65 -9.14 11.45
CA ASP A 225 -23.53 -9.29 12.38
C ASP A 225 -22.71 -10.55 12.03
N ASN A 226 -21.74 -10.90 12.87
CA ASN A 226 -20.91 -12.08 12.65
C ASN A 226 -21.70 -13.40 12.64
N ASP A 227 -22.74 -13.52 13.47
CA ASP A 227 -23.55 -14.74 13.57
C ASP A 227 -24.41 -14.93 12.32
N ILE A 228 -24.99 -13.85 11.80
CA ILE A 228 -25.74 -13.87 10.54
C ILE A 228 -24.80 -14.07 9.36
N ALA A 229 -23.62 -13.43 9.37
CA ALA A 229 -22.62 -13.63 8.34
C ALA A 229 -22.21 -15.11 8.22
N GLU A 230 -22.00 -15.81 9.34
CA GLU A 230 -21.73 -17.24 9.36
C GLU A 230 -22.88 -18.05 8.76
N GLN A 231 -24.13 -17.72 9.13
CA GLN A 231 -25.32 -18.43 8.61
C GLN A 231 -25.50 -18.28 7.10
N ILE A 232 -25.24 -17.09 6.54
CA ILE A 232 -25.39 -16.83 5.11
C ILE A 232 -24.14 -17.20 4.29
N GLY A 233 -23.06 -17.56 4.95
CA GLY A 233 -21.79 -17.92 4.29
C GLY A 233 -21.00 -16.71 3.78
N LEU A 234 -20.94 -15.62 4.55
CA LEU A 234 -20.26 -14.39 4.21
C LEU A 234 -18.94 -14.23 4.98
N LYS A 235 -17.85 -13.88 4.27
CA LYS A 235 -16.57 -13.46 4.88
C LYS A 235 -16.09 -12.14 4.30
N VAL A 236 -15.28 -11.39 5.08
CA VAL A 236 -14.80 -10.06 4.69
C VAL A 236 -13.28 -9.99 4.78
N TYR A 237 -12.65 -9.45 3.75
CA TYR A 237 -11.21 -9.25 3.62
C TYR A 237 -10.88 -7.76 3.57
N GLN A 238 -10.15 -7.30 4.56
CA GLN A 238 -9.62 -5.95 4.61
C GLN A 238 -8.25 -5.89 3.95
N VAL A 239 -8.09 -5.02 2.96
CA VAL A 239 -6.82 -4.80 2.27
C VAL A 239 -6.19 -3.52 2.78
N GLY A 240 -5.06 -3.63 3.45
CA GLY A 240 -4.27 -2.50 3.94
C GLY A 240 -3.17 -2.08 2.96
N LEU A 241 -2.52 -3.05 2.28
CA LEU A 241 -1.63 -2.81 1.15
C LEU A 241 -2.39 -3.12 -0.14
N ILE A 242 -2.83 -2.08 -0.85
CA ILE A 242 -3.69 -2.22 -2.03
C ILE A 242 -2.90 -2.47 -3.32
N TRP A 243 -1.60 -2.14 -3.34
CA TRP A 243 -0.71 -2.45 -4.45
C TRP A 243 0.74 -2.59 -3.98
N PRO A 244 1.49 -3.60 -4.43
CA PRO A 244 0.97 -4.80 -5.10
C PRO A 244 0.10 -5.63 -4.15
N LEU A 245 -0.96 -6.23 -4.66
CA LEU A 245 -1.84 -7.08 -3.85
C LEU A 245 -1.14 -8.40 -3.54
N GLU A 246 -1.12 -8.79 -2.26
CA GLU A 246 -0.48 -10.02 -1.82
C GLU A 246 -1.30 -11.24 -2.30
N PRO A 247 -0.72 -12.12 -3.15
CA PRO A 247 -1.49 -13.14 -3.85
C PRO A 247 -1.88 -14.32 -2.96
N GLN A 248 -1.01 -14.77 -2.04
CA GLN A 248 -1.28 -15.98 -1.27
C GLN A 248 -2.49 -15.80 -0.36
N GLY A 249 -2.55 -14.71 0.41
CA GLY A 249 -3.70 -14.40 1.26
C GLY A 249 -4.99 -14.19 0.46
N LEU A 250 -4.89 -13.66 -0.77
CA LEU A 250 -6.02 -13.55 -1.68
C LEU A 250 -6.53 -14.94 -2.12
N HIS A 251 -5.64 -15.85 -2.51
CA HIS A 251 -6.02 -17.22 -2.89
C HIS A 251 -6.68 -17.97 -1.74
N GLU A 252 -6.08 -17.89 -0.53
CA GLU A 252 -6.65 -18.49 0.69
C GLU A 252 -8.03 -17.89 1.01
N PHE A 253 -8.19 -16.59 0.83
CA PHE A 253 -9.49 -15.93 1.00
C PHE A 253 -10.50 -16.35 -0.08
N ALA A 254 -10.09 -16.52 -1.33
CA ALA A 254 -10.99 -16.86 -2.42
C ALA A 254 -11.45 -18.33 -2.41
N GLU A 255 -10.75 -19.19 -1.65
CA GLU A 255 -11.08 -20.61 -1.60
C GLU A 255 -12.52 -20.87 -1.15
N GLY A 256 -13.23 -21.69 -1.93
CA GLY A 256 -14.63 -22.08 -1.68
C GLY A 256 -15.69 -21.02 -2.00
N LEU A 257 -15.30 -19.80 -2.33
CA LEU A 257 -16.23 -18.74 -2.69
C LEU A 257 -16.90 -19.02 -4.04
N LYS A 258 -18.20 -18.68 -4.13
CA LYS A 258 -18.97 -18.60 -5.38
C LYS A 258 -18.97 -17.19 -5.95
N GLU A 259 -19.05 -16.21 -5.07
CA GLU A 259 -19.06 -14.79 -5.42
C GLU A 259 -18.03 -14.02 -4.60
N LEU A 260 -17.35 -13.08 -5.25
CA LEU A 260 -16.40 -12.19 -4.62
C LEU A 260 -16.73 -10.75 -5.03
N ILE A 261 -17.20 -9.97 -4.06
CA ILE A 261 -17.60 -8.58 -4.23
C ILE A 261 -16.40 -7.69 -3.91
N VAL A 262 -16.00 -6.81 -4.84
CA VAL A 262 -14.93 -5.85 -4.63
C VAL A 262 -15.51 -4.46 -4.42
N VAL A 263 -15.25 -3.89 -3.24
CA VAL A 263 -15.72 -2.55 -2.87
C VAL A 263 -14.54 -1.59 -2.90
N GLU A 264 -14.51 -0.74 -3.90
CA GLU A 264 -13.48 0.28 -4.08
C GLU A 264 -14.03 1.54 -4.77
N GLU A 265 -13.29 2.62 -4.70
CA GLU A 265 -13.71 3.91 -5.21
C GLU A 265 -13.15 4.18 -6.61
N LYS A 266 -13.95 4.81 -7.47
CA LYS A 266 -13.59 5.25 -8.83
C LYS A 266 -13.14 4.12 -9.76
N ARG A 267 -11.93 4.20 -10.34
CA ARG A 267 -11.40 3.19 -11.26
C ARG A 267 -10.86 1.98 -10.49
N PRO A 268 -10.93 0.79 -11.07
CA PRO A 268 -10.52 -0.43 -10.40
C PRO A 268 -9.00 -0.46 -10.15
N ILE A 269 -8.64 -0.81 -8.93
CA ILE A 269 -7.27 -1.11 -8.47
C ILE A 269 -7.21 -2.54 -7.94
N LEU A 270 -8.07 -2.85 -6.95
CA LEU A 270 -8.15 -4.20 -6.38
C LEU A 270 -8.81 -5.18 -7.35
N GLU A 271 -9.93 -4.78 -7.94
CA GLU A 271 -10.67 -5.65 -8.87
C GLU A 271 -9.80 -6.14 -10.03
N SER A 272 -8.98 -5.24 -10.62
CA SER A 272 -8.10 -5.61 -11.72
C SER A 272 -7.04 -6.62 -11.28
N GLN A 273 -6.40 -6.41 -10.13
CA GLN A 273 -5.40 -7.33 -9.59
C GLN A 273 -6.03 -8.67 -9.18
N ILE A 274 -7.22 -8.66 -8.56
CA ILE A 274 -7.95 -9.86 -8.18
C ILE A 274 -8.34 -10.69 -9.41
N LYS A 275 -8.85 -10.03 -10.45
CA LYS A 275 -9.20 -10.70 -11.72
C LYS A 275 -7.98 -11.32 -12.38
N ASP A 276 -6.88 -10.60 -12.44
CA ASP A 276 -5.62 -11.09 -13.02
C ASP A 276 -5.08 -12.29 -12.24
N GLU A 277 -5.02 -12.18 -10.92
CA GLU A 277 -4.47 -13.21 -10.04
C GLU A 277 -5.31 -14.50 -10.04
N LEU A 278 -6.64 -14.37 -9.98
CA LEU A 278 -7.55 -15.52 -9.92
C LEU A 278 -7.90 -16.10 -11.32
N TYR A 279 -7.48 -15.44 -12.40
CA TYR A 279 -7.80 -15.90 -13.76
C TYR A 279 -7.25 -17.29 -14.07
N SER A 280 -6.09 -17.62 -13.52
CA SER A 280 -5.43 -18.92 -13.73
C SER A 280 -6.10 -20.08 -13.00
N LEU A 281 -7.03 -19.82 -12.07
CA LEU A 281 -7.76 -20.86 -11.35
C LEU A 281 -8.69 -21.64 -12.32
N PRO A 282 -8.87 -22.94 -12.09
CA PRO A 282 -9.90 -23.71 -12.78
C PRO A 282 -11.29 -23.09 -12.62
N ASP A 283 -12.14 -23.16 -13.64
CA ASP A 283 -13.46 -22.51 -13.64
C ASP A 283 -14.33 -22.86 -12.43
N HIS A 284 -14.24 -24.09 -11.92
CA HIS A 284 -15.00 -24.54 -10.76
C HIS A 284 -14.48 -24.03 -9.41
N GLN A 285 -13.28 -23.44 -9.38
CA GLN A 285 -12.64 -22.86 -8.19
C GLN A 285 -12.64 -21.33 -8.24
N ARG A 286 -12.88 -20.75 -9.41
CA ARG A 286 -12.85 -19.31 -9.62
C ARG A 286 -14.19 -18.70 -9.24
N PRO A 287 -14.25 -17.80 -8.22
CA PRO A 287 -15.48 -17.11 -7.89
C PRO A 287 -15.89 -16.16 -9.01
N HIS A 288 -17.19 -15.90 -9.11
CA HIS A 288 -17.70 -14.80 -9.92
C HIS A 288 -17.35 -13.48 -9.23
N ILE A 289 -16.54 -12.65 -9.91
CA ILE A 289 -16.06 -11.39 -9.36
C ILE A 289 -17.04 -10.28 -9.75
N ILE A 290 -17.60 -9.62 -8.74
CA ILE A 290 -18.53 -8.50 -8.86
C ILE A 290 -17.79 -7.23 -8.40
N GLY A 291 -17.63 -6.29 -9.30
CA GLY A 291 -16.96 -5.01 -9.04
C GLY A 291 -17.53 -3.92 -9.93
N LYS A 292 -16.67 -3.11 -10.56
CA LYS A 292 -17.04 -1.99 -11.45
C LYS A 292 -17.16 -2.40 -12.90
#